data_cb52a549d8d2dba937d88f040b4d644a
#
_entry.id   cb52a549d8d2dba937d88f040b4d644a
#
_cell.length_a   1.000
_cell.length_b   1.000
_cell.length_c   1.000
_cell.angle_alpha   90.00
_cell.angle_beta   90.00
_cell.angle_gamma   90.00
#
_symmetry.space_group_name_H-M   'P 1'
#
loop_
_entity.id
_entity.type
_entity.pdbx_description
1 polymer ?
#
loop_
_entity_poly.entity_id
_entity_poly.type
_entity_poly.pdbx_seq_one_letter_code
_entity_poly.pdbx_strand_id
1 'polypeptide(L)'
;MKNAMTEEITKKLGFGCMRLPVTDGVSEHIDDAAFCKMIDTYLERGFNYFDTAFPYHNQKSEEAVRRCLVERYPREKFLLADKMPVWLVKEYADFEKYFQMQLERCGVEYFDFYLLHAMGKERMKEMEERGAFEFLAKMKAEGRIRHAGFSFHDNSSRFLIKYVSGRQNVKI
;
A
#
# COMPACT_ATOMS: atom_id res chain seq x y z
N MET A 1 -19.78 13.42 10.03
CA MET A 1 -19.38 12.07 10.50
C MET A 1 -17.87 11.95 10.22
N LYS A 2 -17.05 11.83 11.26
CA LYS A 2 -15.63 11.48 11.09
C LYS A 2 -15.57 10.05 10.54
N ASN A 3 -14.78 9.82 9.52
CA ASN A 3 -14.64 8.52 8.89
C ASN A 3 -13.66 7.68 9.75
N ALA A 4 -14.02 6.47 10.16
CA ALA A 4 -13.17 5.60 10.99
C ALA A 4 -11.73 5.45 10.44
N MET A 5 -11.56 5.47 9.12
CA MET A 5 -10.25 5.49 8.47
C MET A 5 -9.33 6.68 8.85
N THR A 6 -9.91 7.85 9.16
CA THR A 6 -9.12 9.04 9.49
C THR A 6 -8.79 9.16 10.97
N GLU A 7 -9.41 8.35 11.84
CA GLU A 7 -9.13 8.34 13.29
C GLU A 7 -7.85 7.54 13.60
N GLU A 8 -7.48 6.57 12.79
CA GLU A 8 -6.25 5.77 12.94
C GLU A 8 -5.00 6.56 12.51
N ILE A 9 -5.14 7.48 11.54
CA ILE A 9 -4.05 8.34 11.07
C ILE A 9 -3.91 9.54 12.01
N THR A 10 -2.86 9.56 12.79
CA THR A 10 -2.65 10.56 13.85
C THR A 10 -2.48 11.99 13.32
N LYS A 11 -1.83 12.15 12.17
CA LYS A 11 -1.56 13.44 11.51
C LYS A 11 -1.66 13.32 9.99
N LYS A 12 -2.03 14.42 9.32
CA LYS A 12 -2.32 14.50 7.88
C LYS A 12 -1.07 14.52 6.97
N LEU A 13 -0.04 13.74 7.28
CA LEU A 13 1.15 13.56 6.45
C LEU A 13 1.50 12.09 6.41
N GLY A 14 1.57 11.49 5.22
CA GLY A 14 2.05 10.14 4.98
C GLY A 14 3.53 10.11 4.59
N PHE A 15 4.26 9.08 4.99
CA PHE A 15 5.62 8.82 4.58
C PHE A 15 5.62 7.91 3.33
N GLY A 16 5.93 8.50 2.17
CA GLY A 16 6.01 7.74 0.91
C GLY A 16 7.40 7.13 0.69
N CYS A 17 7.46 5.82 0.49
CA CYS A 17 8.70 5.06 0.30
C CYS A 17 9.13 4.93 -1.18
N MET A 18 8.57 5.74 -2.08
CA MET A 18 8.92 5.71 -3.51
C MET A 18 10.29 6.33 -3.83
N ARG A 19 10.77 7.25 -2.99
CA ARG A 19 12.04 7.98 -3.18
C ARG A 19 12.82 8.00 -1.89
N LEU A 20 13.28 6.81 -1.46
CA LEU A 20 14.14 6.67 -0.29
C LEU A 20 15.56 7.16 -0.60
N PRO A 21 16.34 7.55 0.41
CA PRO A 21 17.75 7.87 0.22
C PRO A 21 18.51 6.66 -0.32
N VAL A 22 19.46 6.90 -1.20
CA VAL A 22 20.33 5.88 -1.80
C VAL A 22 21.80 6.28 -1.62
N THR A 23 22.71 5.29 -1.56
CA THR A 23 24.13 5.53 -1.24
C THR A 23 24.94 6.07 -2.41
N ASP A 24 24.61 5.69 -3.66
CA ASP A 24 25.42 5.94 -4.86
C ASP A 24 24.60 6.34 -6.10
N GLY A 25 23.34 6.75 -5.88
CA GLY A 25 22.42 7.11 -6.96
C GLY A 25 21.75 5.91 -7.64
N VAL A 26 22.06 4.68 -7.24
CA VAL A 26 21.43 3.46 -7.73
C VAL A 26 20.17 3.19 -6.90
N SER A 27 19.05 3.02 -7.57
CA SER A 27 17.73 2.94 -6.91
C SER A 27 17.62 1.78 -5.92
N GLU A 28 18.29 0.67 -6.18
CA GLU A 28 18.29 -0.54 -5.35
C GLU A 28 19.16 -0.41 -4.09
N HIS A 29 20.12 0.51 -4.10
CA HIS A 29 21.07 0.70 -3.02
C HIS A 29 20.54 1.70 -1.99
N ILE A 30 19.45 1.32 -1.32
CA ILE A 30 18.82 2.16 -0.29
C ILE A 30 19.80 2.36 0.87
N ASP A 31 19.98 3.63 1.29
CA ASP A 31 20.70 4.00 2.51
C ASP A 31 19.81 3.71 3.73
N ASP A 32 19.91 2.49 4.23
CA ASP A 32 19.12 2.06 5.40
C ASP A 32 19.41 2.93 6.63
N ALA A 33 20.62 3.44 6.82
CA ALA A 33 20.95 4.27 7.98
C ALA A 33 20.23 5.63 7.92
N ALA A 34 20.24 6.28 6.74
CA ALA A 34 19.51 7.51 6.53
C ALA A 34 18.00 7.27 6.59
N PHE A 35 17.50 6.19 6.01
CA PHE A 35 16.07 5.86 6.03
C PHE A 35 15.57 5.57 7.44
N CYS A 36 16.30 4.78 8.24
CA CYS A 36 15.97 4.52 9.64
C CYS A 36 15.86 5.83 10.43
N LYS A 37 16.81 6.76 10.28
CA LYS A 37 16.79 8.06 10.95
C LYS A 37 15.58 8.92 10.55
N MET A 38 15.17 8.85 9.28
CA MET A 38 13.95 9.53 8.81
C MET A 38 12.70 8.95 9.48
N ILE A 39 12.60 7.61 9.60
CA ILE A 39 11.52 6.92 10.30
C ILE A 39 11.47 7.34 11.77
N ASP A 40 12.61 7.32 12.46
CA ASP A 40 12.71 7.71 13.87
C ASP A 40 12.15 9.11 14.08
N THR A 41 12.62 10.07 13.27
CA THR A 41 12.14 11.46 13.32
C THR A 41 10.65 11.58 13.02
N TYR A 42 10.13 10.80 12.07
CA TYR A 42 8.73 10.84 11.67
C TYR A 42 7.81 10.32 12.80
N LEU A 43 8.14 9.18 13.39
CA LEU A 43 7.41 8.58 14.51
C LEU A 43 7.52 9.43 15.79
N GLU A 44 8.70 9.96 16.12
CA GLU A 44 8.90 10.88 17.27
C GLU A 44 8.03 12.13 17.17
N ARG A 45 7.80 12.63 15.96
CA ARG A 45 6.90 13.75 15.71
C ARG A 45 5.41 13.37 15.74
N GLY A 46 5.10 12.12 16.03
CA GLY A 46 3.73 11.61 16.17
C GLY A 46 3.01 11.36 14.85
N PHE A 47 3.71 11.18 13.75
CA PHE A 47 3.16 10.67 12.49
C PHE A 47 3.24 9.13 12.50
N ASN A 48 2.35 8.45 11.76
CA ASN A 48 2.29 6.98 11.81
C ASN A 48 1.97 6.28 10.49
N TYR A 49 1.71 6.97 9.37
CA TYR A 49 1.30 6.36 8.11
C TYR A 49 2.48 6.22 7.14
N PHE A 50 2.77 4.99 6.71
CA PHE A 50 3.81 4.66 5.73
C PHE A 50 3.19 4.03 4.48
N ASP A 51 3.71 4.40 3.30
CA ASP A 51 3.21 3.97 1.99
C ASP A 51 4.33 3.40 1.14
N THR A 52 4.28 2.11 0.84
CA THR A 52 5.20 1.43 -0.07
C THR A 52 4.45 0.85 -1.27
N ALA A 53 5.16 0.20 -2.18
CA ALA A 53 4.60 -0.56 -3.28
C ALA A 53 5.65 -1.50 -3.89
N PHE A 54 5.17 -2.59 -4.50
CA PHE A 54 5.97 -3.60 -5.17
C PHE A 54 7.08 -3.05 -6.09
N PRO A 55 6.85 -2.07 -7.01
CA PRO A 55 7.87 -1.63 -7.95
C PRO A 55 8.88 -0.62 -7.37
N TYR A 56 8.66 -0.11 -6.16
CA TYR A 56 9.50 0.94 -5.60
C TYR A 56 10.93 0.45 -5.37
N HIS A 57 11.91 1.28 -5.75
CA HIS A 57 13.33 0.94 -5.66
C HIS A 57 13.67 -0.41 -6.32
N ASN A 58 13.15 -0.66 -7.52
CA ASN A 58 13.31 -1.94 -8.22
C ASN A 58 13.00 -3.14 -7.30
N GLN A 59 11.85 -3.07 -6.59
CA GLN A 59 11.36 -4.09 -5.66
C GLN A 59 12.17 -4.23 -4.35
N LYS A 60 12.96 -3.21 -3.97
CA LYS A 60 13.72 -3.22 -2.70
C LYS A 60 13.07 -2.42 -1.57
N SER A 61 12.05 -1.60 -1.87
CA SER A 61 11.39 -0.75 -0.87
C SER A 61 10.69 -1.56 0.24
N GLU A 62 9.99 -2.64 -0.10
CA GLU A 62 9.30 -3.50 0.86
C GLU A 62 10.27 -4.12 1.87
N GLU A 63 11.41 -4.65 1.40
CA GLU A 63 12.47 -5.20 2.25
C GLU A 63 13.13 -4.12 3.13
N ALA A 64 13.31 -2.90 2.61
CA ALA A 64 13.85 -1.78 3.39
C ALA A 64 12.86 -1.33 4.48
N VAL A 65 11.56 -1.27 4.17
CA VAL A 65 10.50 -1.02 5.16
C VAL A 65 10.52 -2.09 6.25
N ARG A 66 10.70 -3.35 5.90
CA ARG A 66 10.87 -4.42 6.89
C ARG A 66 12.03 -4.12 7.84
N ARG A 67 13.25 -3.91 7.32
CA ARG A 67 14.46 -3.69 8.14
C ARG A 67 14.40 -2.42 8.96
N CYS A 68 13.92 -1.31 8.36
CA CYS A 68 14.01 0.02 8.98
C CYS A 68 12.79 0.40 9.82
N LEU A 69 11.62 -0.21 9.58
CA LEU A 69 10.39 0.08 10.32
C LEU A 69 9.90 -1.15 11.11
N VAL A 70 9.56 -2.23 10.40
CA VAL A 70 8.81 -3.35 10.99
C VAL A 70 9.61 -4.10 12.06
N GLU A 71 10.90 -4.35 11.82
CA GLU A 71 11.78 -5.05 12.77
C GLU A 71 12.26 -4.16 13.93
N ARG A 72 12.01 -2.84 13.87
CA ARG A 72 12.48 -1.87 14.88
C ARG A 72 11.39 -1.34 15.79
N TYR A 73 10.14 -1.34 15.35
CA TYR A 73 9.02 -0.75 16.08
C TYR A 73 7.88 -1.73 16.30
N PRO A 74 7.19 -1.67 17.44
CA PRO A 74 5.98 -2.44 17.67
C PRO A 74 4.92 -2.16 16.60
N ARG A 75 4.21 -3.20 16.14
CA ARG A 75 3.29 -3.16 15.00
C ARG A 75 2.17 -2.11 15.15
N GLU A 76 1.74 -1.85 16.37
CA GLU A 76 0.70 -0.87 16.70
C GLU A 76 1.17 0.60 16.63
N LYS A 77 2.46 0.85 16.45
CA LYS A 77 3.02 2.22 16.34
C LYS A 77 2.89 2.82 14.96
N PHE A 78 2.57 2.02 13.94
CA PHE A 78 2.51 2.49 12.58
C PHE A 78 1.37 1.84 11.79
N LEU A 79 0.95 2.54 10.76
CA LEU A 79 0.03 2.07 9.72
C LEU A 79 0.83 1.85 8.44
N LEU A 80 0.72 0.67 7.85
CA LEU A 80 1.44 0.30 6.63
C LEU A 80 0.46 0.13 5.47
N ALA A 81 0.72 0.89 4.41
CA ALA A 81 0.05 0.76 3.12
C ALA A 81 0.96 0.08 2.11
N ASP A 82 0.41 -0.87 1.36
CA ASP A 82 1.07 -1.49 0.20
C ASP A 82 0.10 -1.62 -0.98
N LYS A 83 0.61 -1.99 -2.16
CA LYS A 83 -0.18 -1.95 -3.38
C LYS A 83 0.05 -3.18 -4.26
N MET A 84 -1.06 -3.83 -4.65
CA MET A 84 -1.07 -4.94 -5.61
C MET A 84 -0.50 -4.51 -6.97
N PRO A 85 0.54 -5.17 -7.50
CA PRO A 85 1.07 -4.90 -8.82
C PRO A 85 0.15 -5.44 -9.92
N VAL A 86 -0.98 -4.77 -10.16
CA VAL A 86 -2.09 -5.25 -11.00
C VAL A 86 -1.71 -5.56 -12.46
N TRP A 87 -0.63 -4.95 -12.97
CA TRP A 87 -0.10 -5.25 -14.31
C TRP A 87 0.59 -6.62 -14.42
N LEU A 88 0.90 -7.26 -13.30
CA LEU A 88 1.46 -8.61 -13.24
C LEU A 88 0.38 -9.69 -13.04
N VAL A 89 -0.82 -9.30 -12.63
CA VAL A 89 -1.95 -10.21 -12.40
C VAL A 89 -2.53 -10.63 -13.74
N LYS A 90 -2.51 -11.92 -14.02
CA LYS A 90 -3.08 -12.53 -15.23
C LYS A 90 -4.34 -13.34 -14.93
N GLU A 91 -4.37 -13.98 -13.78
CA GLU A 91 -5.47 -14.82 -13.29
C GLU A 91 -5.73 -14.59 -11.80
N TYR A 92 -6.85 -15.12 -11.28
CA TYR A 92 -7.24 -14.92 -9.89
C TYR A 92 -6.18 -15.38 -8.87
N ALA A 93 -5.49 -16.48 -9.15
CA ALA A 93 -4.46 -17.04 -8.27
C ALA A 93 -3.25 -16.11 -8.09
N ASP A 94 -2.97 -15.23 -9.05
CA ASP A 94 -1.88 -14.27 -8.96
C ASP A 94 -2.09 -13.25 -7.83
N PHE A 95 -3.34 -12.91 -7.49
CA PHE A 95 -3.61 -12.00 -6.37
C PHE A 95 -3.07 -12.55 -5.05
N GLU A 96 -3.35 -13.80 -4.72
CA GLU A 96 -2.86 -14.43 -3.47
C GLU A 96 -1.33 -14.53 -3.51
N LYS A 97 -0.75 -14.93 -4.64
CA LYS A 97 0.71 -15.07 -4.84
C LYS A 97 1.44 -13.76 -4.56
N TYR A 98 1.03 -12.65 -5.18
CA TYR A 98 1.69 -11.35 -4.98
C TYR A 98 1.41 -10.78 -3.60
N PHE A 99 0.21 -10.93 -3.07
CA PHE A 99 -0.14 -10.49 -1.74
C PHE A 99 0.70 -11.20 -0.66
N GLN A 100 0.84 -12.51 -0.75
CA GLN A 100 1.65 -13.29 0.18
C GLN A 100 3.14 -12.88 0.10
N MET A 101 3.67 -12.73 -1.12
CA MET A 101 5.04 -12.24 -1.34
C MET A 101 5.29 -10.88 -0.69
N GLN A 102 4.34 -9.95 -0.78
CA GLN A 102 4.46 -8.62 -0.20
C GLN A 102 4.41 -8.66 1.33
N LEU A 103 3.54 -9.49 1.93
CA LEU A 103 3.55 -9.72 3.38
C LEU A 103 4.90 -10.24 3.87
N GLU A 104 5.48 -11.21 3.17
CA GLU A 104 6.80 -11.79 3.49
C GLU A 104 7.92 -10.76 3.37
N ARG A 105 7.93 -9.96 2.29
CA ARG A 105 8.93 -8.92 2.07
C ARG A 105 8.87 -7.81 3.11
N CYS A 106 7.66 -7.36 3.44
CA CYS A 106 7.44 -6.37 4.49
C CYS A 106 7.61 -6.95 5.90
N GLY A 107 7.54 -8.28 6.08
CA GLY A 107 7.64 -8.94 7.38
C GLY A 107 6.41 -8.71 8.27
N VAL A 108 5.21 -8.63 7.69
CA VAL A 108 3.95 -8.37 8.40
C VAL A 108 2.90 -9.44 8.12
N GLU A 109 1.96 -9.63 9.03
CA GLU A 109 0.85 -10.57 8.86
C GLU A 109 -0.37 -9.93 8.18
N TYR A 110 -0.47 -8.59 8.22
CA TYR A 110 -1.54 -7.83 7.60
C TYR A 110 -1.08 -6.43 7.18
N PHE A 111 -1.78 -5.85 6.21
CA PHE A 111 -1.66 -4.44 5.86
C PHE A 111 -2.81 -3.63 6.44
N ASP A 112 -2.52 -2.42 6.93
CA ASP A 112 -3.58 -1.49 7.34
C ASP A 112 -4.33 -0.96 6.12
N PHE A 113 -3.61 -0.65 5.04
CA PHE A 113 -4.18 -0.24 3.77
C PHE A 113 -3.59 -1.09 2.64
N TYR A 114 -4.45 -1.63 1.80
CA TYR A 114 -3.99 -2.37 0.62
C TYR A 114 -4.74 -1.90 -0.62
N LEU A 115 -3.97 -1.48 -1.63
CA LEU A 115 -4.48 -0.76 -2.78
C LEU A 115 -4.27 -1.54 -4.08
N LEU A 116 -5.20 -1.47 -5.03
CA LEU A 116 -4.91 -1.83 -6.41
C LEU A 116 -4.06 -0.71 -7.03
N HIS A 117 -2.84 -1.03 -7.49
CA HIS A 117 -1.85 -0.02 -7.89
C HIS A 117 -2.12 0.57 -9.28
N ALA A 118 -2.04 1.90 -9.40
CA ALA A 118 -2.07 2.64 -10.65
C ALA A 118 -3.29 2.29 -11.54
N MET A 119 -4.46 2.32 -10.95
CA MET A 119 -5.71 2.07 -11.66
C MET A 119 -6.05 3.21 -12.63
N GLY A 120 -6.69 2.85 -13.72
CA GLY A 120 -7.27 3.74 -14.72
C GLY A 120 -8.49 3.06 -15.31
N LYS A 121 -9.20 3.72 -16.24
CA LYS A 121 -10.48 3.22 -16.77
C LYS A 121 -10.41 1.80 -17.33
N GLU A 122 -9.43 1.51 -18.17
CA GLU A 122 -9.28 0.18 -18.81
C GLU A 122 -8.89 -0.87 -17.80
N ARG A 123 -7.88 -0.58 -16.98
CA ARG A 123 -7.37 -1.48 -15.94
C ARG A 123 -8.41 -1.77 -14.87
N MET A 124 -9.29 -0.83 -14.57
CA MET A 124 -10.39 -1.02 -13.62
C MET A 124 -11.33 -2.13 -14.10
N LYS A 125 -11.73 -2.10 -15.38
CA LYS A 125 -12.58 -3.13 -15.98
C LYS A 125 -11.88 -4.49 -15.99
N GLU A 126 -10.64 -4.53 -16.43
CA GLU A 126 -9.83 -5.75 -16.47
C GLU A 126 -9.68 -6.41 -15.10
N MET A 127 -9.37 -5.62 -14.06
CA MET A 127 -9.21 -6.13 -12.70
C MET A 127 -10.53 -6.57 -12.07
N GLU A 128 -11.64 -5.93 -12.43
CA GLU A 128 -12.97 -6.37 -12.03
C GLU A 128 -13.30 -7.75 -12.63
N GLU A 129 -13.06 -7.94 -13.92
CA GLU A 129 -13.26 -9.22 -14.62
C GLU A 129 -12.38 -10.35 -14.06
N ARG A 130 -11.17 -10.02 -13.54
CA ARG A 130 -10.26 -10.96 -12.89
C ARG A 130 -10.57 -11.23 -11.41
N GLY A 131 -11.58 -10.57 -10.82
CA GLY A 131 -11.99 -10.80 -9.44
C GLY A 131 -11.20 -10.04 -8.39
N ALA A 132 -10.54 -8.92 -8.74
CA ALA A 132 -9.73 -8.13 -7.80
C ALA A 132 -10.53 -7.65 -6.58
N PHE A 133 -11.79 -7.24 -6.77
CA PHE A 133 -12.63 -6.75 -5.68
C PHE A 133 -13.10 -7.89 -4.76
N GLU A 134 -13.34 -9.06 -5.32
CA GLU A 134 -13.61 -10.29 -4.55
C GLU A 134 -12.43 -10.66 -3.68
N PHE A 135 -11.22 -10.64 -4.26
CA PHE A 135 -9.98 -10.89 -3.53
C PHE A 135 -9.80 -9.90 -2.37
N LEU A 136 -9.93 -8.60 -2.61
CA LEU A 136 -9.82 -7.59 -1.56
C LEU A 136 -10.87 -7.79 -0.45
N ALA A 137 -12.11 -8.10 -0.81
CA ALA A 137 -13.17 -8.38 0.15
C ALA A 137 -12.87 -9.62 1.02
N LYS A 138 -12.35 -10.69 0.39
CA LYS A 138 -11.90 -11.91 1.08
C LYS A 138 -10.77 -11.61 2.07
N MET A 139 -9.70 -10.92 1.64
CA MET A 139 -8.57 -10.57 2.52
C MET A 139 -8.99 -9.68 3.69
N LYS A 140 -9.96 -8.79 3.46
CA LYS A 140 -10.54 -7.96 4.52
C LYS A 140 -11.36 -8.79 5.51
N ALA A 141 -12.15 -9.73 5.04
CA ALA A 141 -12.94 -10.65 5.90
C ALA A 141 -12.04 -11.56 6.75
N GLU A 142 -10.88 -11.95 6.21
CA GLU A 142 -9.85 -12.74 6.92
C GLU A 142 -8.98 -11.91 7.88
N GLY A 143 -9.17 -10.57 7.93
CA GLY A 143 -8.39 -9.67 8.78
C GLY A 143 -6.96 -9.39 8.27
N ARG A 144 -6.63 -9.83 7.05
CA ARG A 144 -5.32 -9.61 6.42
C ARG A 144 -5.17 -8.22 5.79
N ILE A 145 -6.28 -7.51 5.58
CA ILE A 145 -6.37 -6.12 5.14
C ILE A 145 -7.38 -5.41 6.03
N ARG A 146 -7.05 -4.24 6.58
CA ARG A 146 -8.00 -3.40 7.32
C ARG A 146 -8.82 -2.51 6.40
N HIS A 147 -8.14 -1.81 5.49
CA HIS A 147 -8.74 -0.90 4.51
C HIS A 147 -8.29 -1.25 3.11
N ALA A 148 -9.25 -1.49 2.22
CA ALA A 148 -9.02 -1.79 0.82
C ALA A 148 -9.34 -0.58 -0.05
N GLY A 149 -8.56 -0.35 -1.11
CA GLY A 149 -8.77 0.77 -2.02
C GLY A 149 -7.98 0.63 -3.33
N PHE A 150 -7.73 1.74 -3.98
CA PHE A 150 -6.89 1.79 -5.19
C PHE A 150 -6.17 3.13 -5.32
N SER A 151 -5.03 3.15 -5.99
CA SER A 151 -4.39 4.37 -6.46
C SER A 151 -4.82 4.65 -7.90
N PHE A 152 -5.07 5.92 -8.23
CA PHE A 152 -5.62 6.32 -9.53
C PHE A 152 -4.71 7.35 -10.19
N HIS A 153 -4.27 7.07 -11.43
CA HIS A 153 -3.32 7.89 -12.18
C HIS A 153 -3.85 8.30 -13.57
N ASP A 154 -5.16 8.20 -13.81
CA ASP A 154 -5.78 8.60 -15.06
C ASP A 154 -6.35 10.04 -14.95
N ASN A 155 -6.39 10.77 -16.05
CA ASN A 155 -6.95 12.12 -16.12
C ASN A 155 -8.48 12.16 -16.10
N SER A 156 -9.16 11.02 -16.04
CA SER A 156 -10.61 10.90 -16.09
C SER A 156 -11.26 10.99 -14.70
N SER A 157 -11.21 12.17 -14.08
CA SER A 157 -11.90 12.43 -12.79
C SER A 157 -13.41 12.13 -12.85
N ARG A 158 -14.07 12.36 -13.99
CA ARG A 158 -15.49 12.01 -14.19
C ARG A 158 -15.75 10.50 -14.14
N PHE A 159 -14.82 9.71 -14.67
CA PHE A 159 -14.92 8.24 -14.58
C PHE A 159 -14.80 7.78 -13.12
N LEU A 160 -13.81 8.30 -12.40
CA LEU A 160 -13.58 7.96 -11.00
C LEU A 160 -14.82 8.28 -10.13
N ILE A 161 -15.38 9.48 -10.27
CA ILE A 161 -16.58 9.89 -9.53
C ILE A 161 -17.75 8.95 -9.85
N LYS A 162 -18.01 8.68 -11.12
CA LYS A 162 -19.10 7.78 -11.55
C LYS A 162 -18.91 6.35 -11.02
N TYR A 163 -17.68 5.84 -11.07
CA TYR A 163 -17.35 4.51 -10.61
C TYR A 163 -17.56 4.35 -9.10
N VAL A 164 -17.06 5.30 -8.32
CA VAL A 164 -17.18 5.30 -6.86
C VAL A 164 -18.63 5.54 -6.42
N SER A 165 -19.35 6.50 -7.03
CA SER A 165 -20.74 6.82 -6.70
C SER A 165 -21.73 5.72 -7.11
N GLY A 166 -21.43 4.96 -8.17
CA GLY A 166 -22.27 3.86 -8.65
C GLY A 166 -22.21 2.59 -7.81
N ARG A 167 -21.26 2.47 -6.90
CA ARG A 167 -21.07 1.28 -6.05
C ARG A 167 -21.27 1.62 -4.59
N GLN A 168 -22.51 1.47 -4.11
CA GLN A 168 -22.87 1.72 -2.70
C GLN A 168 -22.12 0.81 -1.70
N ASN A 169 -21.42 -0.24 -2.14
CA ASN A 169 -20.73 -1.22 -1.31
C ASN A 169 -19.19 -1.13 -1.33
N VAL A 170 -18.60 -0.25 -2.14
CA VAL A 170 -17.16 0.03 -2.08
C VAL A 170 -16.95 1.24 -1.18
N LYS A 171 -16.81 1.01 0.11
CA LYS A 171 -16.30 2.05 1.04
C LYS A 171 -14.81 2.21 0.75
N ILE A 172 -14.46 3.32 0.12
CA ILE A 172 -13.09 3.81 -0.03
C ILE A 172 -12.64 4.41 1.31
#